data_943bafc84eddc2ab9a997a930dd99fb9
#
_entry.id   943bafc84eddc2ab9a997a930dd99fb9
#
_cell.length_a   1.000
_cell.length_b   1.000
_cell.length_c   1.000
_cell.angle_alpha   90.00
_cell.angle_beta   90.00
_cell.angle_gamma   90.00
#
_symmetry.space_group_name_H-M   'P 1'
#
loop_
_entity.id
_entity.type
_entity.pdbx_description
1 polymer ?
#
loop_
_entity_poly.entity_id
_entity_poly.type
_entity_poly.pdbx_seq_one_letter_code
_entity_poly.pdbx_strand_id
1 'polypeptide(L)'
;MSKIKGVILSVEDILVPKGKIDSEIFAEVDKLIRYFRTKKIEFVVFTNRGWVVGDERTPLEDVLQKHWGEFKYLCRAKDKSIPGKPTADATKYVLDLMGWESTETLYIGASINDMQTAVNGELLFLRATWWADKTDYGFEFSTPKDIARFIDTFCLREHLWCHEIHDGDFNFYALAPFSTMKEEYTLYSEDARAAAKHGLGHPEFWTSALISSLYFSGIHKMINYVSVYPGHKQGYGNNIMDEAISIFGKCFRKTYIPDLILRHTTSKKSQKARNEGVAIDHCNQLNTICLNSQPHRNPRTTYKKPPLGPGKTVLLIDDITTRGYSFESARAYIQRTGAKVILVSWLKTINTEVMLPTY
;
A
#
# COMPACT_ATOMS: atom_id res chain seq x y z
N MET A 1 12.68 3.08 -15.47
CA MET A 1 11.98 4.38 -15.57
C MET A 1 11.32 4.66 -14.25
N SER A 2 11.39 5.90 -13.74
CA SER A 2 10.64 6.30 -12.55
C SER A 2 9.15 6.08 -12.80
N LYS A 3 8.45 5.40 -11.88
CA LYS A 3 7.00 5.20 -12.02
C LYS A 3 6.21 6.42 -11.54
N ILE A 4 6.77 7.25 -10.65
CA ILE A 4 6.14 8.48 -10.21
C ILE A 4 6.43 9.61 -11.20
N LYS A 5 5.40 10.29 -11.68
CA LYS A 5 5.50 11.50 -12.51
C LYS A 5 5.17 12.75 -11.71
N GLY A 6 4.18 12.68 -10.83
CA GLY A 6 3.64 13.85 -10.21
C GLY A 6 3.24 13.73 -8.76
N VAL A 7 3.16 14.90 -8.11
CA VAL A 7 2.70 15.04 -6.72
C VAL A 7 1.64 16.12 -6.65
N ILE A 8 0.50 15.81 -6.06
CA ILE A 8 -0.50 16.80 -5.64
C ILE A 8 -0.18 17.18 -4.20
N LEU A 9 0.15 18.45 -3.98
CA LEU A 9 0.51 19.00 -2.67
C LEU A 9 -0.63 19.89 -2.14
N SER A 10 -1.18 19.55 -0.99
CA SER A 10 -2.12 20.40 -0.28
C SER A 10 -1.42 21.57 0.41
N VAL A 11 -2.19 22.57 0.79
CA VAL A 11 -1.69 23.76 1.51
C VAL A 11 -2.02 23.71 3.00
N GLU A 12 -3.25 23.30 3.31
CA GLU A 12 -3.78 23.29 4.67
C GLU A 12 -2.96 22.34 5.55
N ASP A 13 -2.45 22.85 6.66
CA ASP A 13 -1.63 22.12 7.64
C ASP A 13 -0.35 21.45 7.06
N ILE A 14 0.03 21.83 5.85
CA ILE A 14 1.33 21.55 5.25
C ILE A 14 2.22 22.78 5.35
N LEU A 15 1.74 23.91 4.82
CA LEU A 15 2.47 25.18 4.72
C LEU A 15 1.92 26.25 5.65
N VAL A 16 0.61 26.24 5.91
CA VAL A 16 -0.11 27.28 6.65
C VAL A 16 -0.89 26.70 7.83
N PRO A 17 -0.21 26.22 8.87
CA PRO A 17 -0.89 25.79 10.08
C PRO A 17 -1.66 26.96 10.70
N LYS A 18 -2.93 26.75 10.99
CA LYS A 18 -3.81 27.78 11.57
C LYS A 18 -3.77 29.13 10.83
N GLY A 19 -3.48 29.11 9.52
CA GLY A 19 -3.49 30.29 8.67
C GLY A 19 -2.21 31.16 8.69
N LYS A 20 -1.12 30.67 9.29
CA LYS A 20 0.18 31.35 9.29
C LYS A 20 1.24 30.45 8.67
N ILE A 21 2.21 31.04 7.98
CA ILE A 21 3.41 30.29 7.54
C ILE A 21 4.34 30.16 8.75
N ASP A 22 4.80 28.92 8.96
CA ASP A 22 5.92 28.64 9.84
C ASP A 22 7.21 28.59 9.01
N SER A 23 8.20 29.40 9.39
CA SER A 23 9.42 29.56 8.60
C SER A 23 10.30 28.31 8.58
N GLU A 24 10.32 27.52 9.65
CA GLU A 24 11.15 26.31 9.73
C GLU A 24 10.57 25.22 8.84
N ILE A 25 9.28 24.97 8.96
CA ILE A 25 8.59 24.00 8.11
C ILE A 25 8.60 24.42 6.64
N PHE A 26 8.41 25.71 6.37
CA PHE A 26 8.51 26.22 5.01
C PHE A 26 9.88 25.93 4.39
N ALA A 27 10.96 26.12 5.14
CA ALA A 27 12.31 25.79 4.67
C ALA A 27 12.50 24.27 4.42
N GLU A 28 11.90 23.43 5.25
CA GLU A 28 11.95 21.97 5.03
C GLU A 28 11.11 21.54 3.82
N VAL A 29 9.93 22.13 3.62
CA VAL A 29 9.11 21.89 2.42
C VAL A 29 9.83 22.42 1.17
N ASP A 30 10.52 23.56 1.24
CA ASP A 30 11.33 24.07 0.14
C ASP A 30 12.43 23.06 -0.27
N LYS A 31 13.08 22.39 0.68
CA LYS A 31 14.00 21.29 0.39
C LYS A 31 13.31 20.10 -0.31
N LEU A 32 12.09 19.77 0.10
CA LEU A 32 11.28 18.72 -0.57
C LEU A 32 10.95 19.11 -2.02
N ILE A 33 10.59 20.36 -2.28
CA ILE A 33 10.34 20.86 -3.65
C ILE A 33 11.61 20.80 -4.51
N ARG A 34 12.77 21.18 -3.96
CA ARG A 34 14.05 21.03 -4.67
C ARG A 34 14.37 19.57 -4.96
N TYR A 35 14.07 18.66 -4.03
CA TYR A 35 14.19 17.23 -4.25
C TYR A 35 13.32 16.77 -5.42
N PHE A 36 12.04 17.17 -5.48
CA PHE A 36 11.18 16.83 -6.62
C PHE A 36 11.78 17.26 -7.95
N ARG A 37 12.30 18.49 -8.04
CA ARG A 37 12.96 19.00 -9.26
C ARG A 37 14.20 18.19 -9.63
N THR A 38 15.03 17.87 -8.66
CA THR A 38 16.24 17.04 -8.89
C THR A 38 15.87 15.67 -9.44
N LYS A 39 14.78 15.09 -8.98
CA LYS A 39 14.27 13.78 -9.44
C LYS A 39 13.35 13.89 -10.66
N LYS A 40 13.12 15.09 -11.21
CA LYS A 40 12.20 15.36 -12.32
C LYS A 40 10.78 14.92 -12.04
N ILE A 41 10.34 15.07 -10.79
CA ILE A 41 8.96 14.86 -10.35
C ILE A 41 8.25 16.20 -10.46
N GLU A 42 7.19 16.26 -11.23
CA GLU A 42 6.35 17.46 -11.31
C GLU A 42 5.46 17.57 -10.07
N PHE A 43 5.03 18.78 -9.73
CA PHE A 43 4.08 18.97 -8.64
C PHE A 43 3.04 20.05 -8.95
N VAL A 44 1.88 19.89 -8.33
CA VAL A 44 0.76 20.84 -8.38
C VAL A 44 0.37 21.18 -6.96
N VAL A 45 0.23 22.46 -6.65
CA VAL A 45 -0.37 22.91 -5.38
C VAL A 45 -1.88 22.98 -5.56
N PHE A 46 -2.63 22.32 -4.68
CA PHE A 46 -4.08 22.23 -4.79
C PHE A 46 -4.79 22.59 -3.48
N THR A 47 -5.64 23.62 -3.53
CA THR A 47 -6.40 24.11 -2.36
C THR A 47 -7.82 24.53 -2.72
N ASN A 48 -8.74 24.37 -1.74
CA ASN A 48 -10.09 24.93 -1.87
C ASN A 48 -10.15 26.43 -1.53
N ARG A 49 -9.18 26.93 -0.76
CA ARG A 49 -9.21 28.28 -0.16
C ARG A 49 -8.17 29.19 -0.78
N GLY A 50 -8.52 30.48 -0.91
CA GLY A 50 -7.57 31.53 -1.24
C GLY A 50 -6.81 31.92 0.02
N TRP A 51 -5.55 31.54 0.09
CA TRP A 51 -4.67 31.86 1.21
C TRP A 51 -3.93 33.16 0.97
N VAL A 52 -3.84 33.99 2.02
CA VAL A 52 -3.00 35.18 2.08
C VAL A 52 -2.09 35.08 3.29
N VAL A 53 -0.89 35.62 3.21
CA VAL A 53 0.15 35.52 4.23
C VAL A 53 0.78 36.88 4.53
N GLY A 54 1.27 37.02 5.75
CA GLY A 54 1.87 38.25 6.24
C GLY A 54 0.86 39.37 6.48
N ASP A 55 1.37 40.48 7.04
CA ASP A 55 0.56 41.66 7.40
C ASP A 55 0.04 42.39 6.13
N GLU A 56 0.78 42.30 5.03
CA GLU A 56 0.42 42.86 3.74
C GLU A 56 -0.64 42.00 2.98
N ARG A 57 -1.06 40.87 3.56
CA ARG A 57 -2.02 39.95 2.98
C ARG A 57 -1.64 39.51 1.56
N THR A 58 -0.35 39.24 1.34
CA THR A 58 0.15 38.75 0.04
C THR A 58 -0.46 37.41 -0.30
N PRO A 59 -0.96 37.19 -1.54
CA PRO A 59 -1.43 35.88 -1.95
C PRO A 59 -0.34 34.82 -1.77
N LEU A 60 -0.69 33.68 -1.16
CA LEU A 60 0.25 32.60 -0.95
C LEU A 60 0.89 32.10 -2.26
N GLU A 61 0.12 32.07 -3.33
CA GLU A 61 0.62 31.71 -4.67
C GLU A 61 1.83 32.55 -5.09
N ASP A 62 1.77 33.88 -4.90
CA ASP A 62 2.86 34.79 -5.28
C ASP A 62 4.11 34.53 -4.45
N VAL A 63 3.93 34.26 -3.15
CA VAL A 63 5.03 33.88 -2.26
C VAL A 63 5.67 32.57 -2.71
N LEU A 64 4.86 31.56 -3.00
CA LEU A 64 5.36 30.27 -3.43
C LEU A 64 6.06 30.35 -4.80
N GLN A 65 5.52 31.10 -5.76
CA GLN A 65 6.13 31.28 -7.07
C GLN A 65 7.50 31.98 -6.97
N LYS A 66 7.62 32.95 -6.08
CA LYS A 66 8.90 33.63 -5.84
C LYS A 66 9.98 32.68 -5.32
N HIS A 67 9.61 31.72 -4.46
CA HIS A 67 10.55 30.75 -3.88
C HIS A 67 10.78 29.51 -4.73
N TRP A 68 9.71 29.00 -5.35
CA TRP A 68 9.74 27.73 -6.07
C TRP A 68 9.76 27.89 -7.61
N GLY A 69 9.63 29.13 -8.14
CA GLY A 69 9.53 29.38 -9.58
C GLY A 69 8.20 28.87 -10.15
N GLU A 70 8.19 28.51 -11.44
CA GLU A 70 6.97 28.08 -12.11
C GLU A 70 6.47 26.71 -11.63
N PHE A 71 5.17 26.65 -11.34
CA PHE A 71 4.38 25.44 -11.06
C PHE A 71 2.88 25.74 -11.21
N LYS A 72 2.03 24.71 -11.25
CA LYS A 72 0.58 24.89 -11.27
C LYS A 72 0.04 25.10 -9.85
N TYR A 73 -0.64 26.23 -9.66
CA TYR A 73 -1.38 26.54 -8.41
C TYR A 73 -2.87 26.50 -8.69
N LEU A 74 -3.58 25.52 -8.17
CA LEU A 74 -4.99 25.31 -8.35
C LEU A 74 -5.77 25.72 -7.10
N CYS A 75 -6.55 26.77 -7.21
CA CYS A 75 -7.33 27.34 -6.11
C CYS A 75 -8.79 27.47 -6.48
N ARG A 76 -9.65 26.63 -5.91
CA ARG A 76 -11.10 26.70 -6.17
C ARG A 76 -11.73 28.02 -5.78
N ALA A 77 -11.22 28.71 -4.76
CA ALA A 77 -11.73 30.02 -4.37
C ALA A 77 -11.51 31.08 -5.47
N LYS A 78 -10.43 30.98 -6.25
CA LYS A 78 -10.11 31.85 -7.38
C LYS A 78 -10.81 31.42 -8.66
N ASP A 79 -10.88 30.11 -8.90
CA ASP A 79 -11.53 29.54 -10.10
C ASP A 79 -12.57 28.49 -9.69
N LYS A 80 -13.84 28.83 -9.86
CA LYS A 80 -14.98 27.97 -9.49
C LYS A 80 -15.20 26.78 -10.44
N SER A 81 -14.54 26.78 -11.60
CA SER A 81 -14.56 25.63 -12.52
C SER A 81 -13.76 24.44 -11.98
N ILE A 82 -12.81 24.69 -11.06
CA ILE A 82 -12.03 23.65 -10.41
C ILE A 82 -12.93 22.87 -9.41
N PRO A 83 -13.07 21.54 -9.56
CA PRO A 83 -13.83 20.74 -8.62
C PRO A 83 -13.23 20.78 -7.21
N GLY A 84 -14.10 20.84 -6.20
CA GLY A 84 -13.64 20.99 -4.81
C GLY A 84 -13.25 19.68 -4.14
N LYS A 85 -12.24 19.75 -3.28
CA LYS A 85 -11.97 18.66 -2.32
C LYS A 85 -13.17 18.49 -1.38
N PRO A 86 -13.60 17.27 -0.99
CA PRO A 86 -12.92 15.97 -1.16
C PRO A 86 -13.49 15.09 -2.29
N THR A 87 -13.99 15.64 -3.38
CA THR A 87 -14.60 14.84 -4.45
C THR A 87 -13.55 14.09 -5.29
N ALA A 88 -13.95 12.97 -5.90
CA ALA A 88 -13.11 12.25 -6.87
C ALA A 88 -12.81 13.11 -8.11
N ASP A 89 -13.77 13.97 -8.51
CA ASP A 89 -13.60 14.89 -9.65
C ASP A 89 -12.46 15.89 -9.41
N ALA A 90 -12.17 16.22 -8.15
CA ALA A 90 -11.08 17.13 -7.81
C ALA A 90 -9.71 16.56 -8.19
N THR A 91 -9.44 15.29 -7.88
CA THR A 91 -8.21 14.60 -8.28
C THR A 91 -8.20 14.31 -9.78
N LYS A 92 -9.32 13.87 -10.34
CA LYS A 92 -9.45 13.63 -11.78
C LYS A 92 -9.11 14.87 -12.59
N TYR A 93 -9.65 16.04 -12.20
CA TYR A 93 -9.34 17.31 -12.85
C TYR A 93 -7.82 17.60 -12.89
N VAL A 94 -7.12 17.37 -11.76
CA VAL A 94 -5.67 17.57 -11.70
C VAL A 94 -4.94 16.56 -12.61
N LEU A 95 -5.32 15.28 -12.57
CA LEU A 95 -4.72 14.24 -13.39
C LEU A 95 -4.89 14.54 -14.89
N ASP A 96 -6.11 14.88 -15.30
CA ASP A 96 -6.42 15.23 -16.70
C ASP A 96 -5.63 16.47 -17.16
N LEU A 97 -5.57 17.52 -16.32
CA LEU A 97 -4.84 18.77 -16.60
C LEU A 97 -3.34 18.56 -16.79
N MET A 98 -2.77 17.62 -16.02
CA MET A 98 -1.32 17.35 -16.02
C MET A 98 -0.93 16.19 -16.96
N GLY A 99 -1.91 15.45 -17.48
CA GLY A 99 -1.65 14.23 -18.26
C GLY A 99 -1.03 13.10 -17.43
N TRP A 100 -1.39 13.02 -16.15
CA TRP A 100 -0.88 11.98 -15.25
C TRP A 100 -1.88 10.85 -15.06
N GLU A 101 -1.34 9.65 -14.91
CA GLU A 101 -2.13 8.51 -14.44
C GLU A 101 -2.16 8.47 -12.90
N SER A 102 -3.26 7.98 -12.33
CA SER A 102 -3.35 7.86 -10.86
C SER A 102 -2.23 7.01 -10.28
N THR A 103 -1.84 5.92 -10.95
CA THR A 103 -0.73 5.04 -10.52
C THR A 103 0.67 5.64 -10.71
N GLU A 104 0.78 6.87 -11.18
CA GLU A 104 2.02 7.62 -11.34
C GLU A 104 2.05 8.89 -10.47
N THR A 105 1.03 9.07 -9.60
CA THR A 105 0.79 10.30 -8.85
C THR A 105 0.66 10.01 -7.35
N LEU A 106 1.26 10.86 -6.52
CA LEU A 106 1.07 10.83 -5.06
C LEU A 106 0.28 12.04 -4.61
N TYR A 107 -0.41 11.91 -3.48
CA TYR A 107 -1.09 13.02 -2.82
C TYR A 107 -0.45 13.27 -1.46
N ILE A 108 0.08 14.48 -1.24
CA ILE A 108 0.63 14.92 0.04
C ILE A 108 -0.34 15.91 0.68
N GLY A 109 -0.77 15.63 1.89
CA GLY A 109 -1.71 16.46 2.62
C GLY A 109 -1.70 16.11 4.11
N ALA A 110 -2.43 16.90 4.92
CA ALA A 110 -2.49 16.69 6.37
C ALA A 110 -3.91 16.47 6.88
N SER A 111 -4.89 17.16 6.29
CA SER A 111 -6.26 17.20 6.77
C SER A 111 -7.06 15.94 6.41
N ILE A 112 -8.17 15.71 7.15
CA ILE A 112 -9.15 14.66 6.81
C ILE A 112 -9.70 14.89 5.40
N ASN A 113 -9.87 16.15 4.99
CA ASN A 113 -10.36 16.51 3.68
C ASN A 113 -9.39 16.10 2.57
N ASP A 114 -8.07 16.25 2.81
CA ASP A 114 -7.02 15.78 1.90
C ASP A 114 -7.02 14.26 1.78
N MET A 115 -7.13 13.59 2.91
CA MET A 115 -7.22 12.13 2.97
C MET A 115 -8.41 11.61 2.14
N GLN A 116 -9.60 12.19 2.36
CA GLN A 116 -10.80 11.82 1.62
C GLN A 116 -10.64 12.10 0.12
N THR A 117 -9.97 13.21 -0.24
CA THR A 117 -9.68 13.57 -1.63
C THR A 117 -8.82 12.51 -2.30
N ALA A 118 -7.71 12.13 -1.66
CA ALA A 118 -6.80 11.12 -2.17
C ALA A 118 -7.49 9.75 -2.32
N VAL A 119 -8.20 9.30 -1.28
CA VAL A 119 -8.92 8.02 -1.29
C VAL A 119 -10.03 7.98 -2.33
N ASN A 120 -10.78 9.08 -2.49
CA ASN A 120 -11.84 9.17 -3.51
C ASN A 120 -11.25 9.13 -4.93
N GLY A 121 -10.05 9.66 -5.12
CA GLY A 121 -9.33 9.63 -6.39
C GLY A 121 -8.45 8.39 -6.59
N GLU A 122 -8.49 7.44 -5.67
CA GLU A 122 -7.63 6.23 -5.70
C GLU A 122 -6.14 6.54 -5.75
N LEU A 123 -5.71 7.66 -5.12
CA LEU A 123 -4.31 8.07 -5.00
C LEU A 123 -3.70 7.61 -3.68
N LEU A 124 -2.42 7.26 -3.70
CA LEU A 124 -1.69 6.99 -2.47
C LEU A 124 -1.48 8.30 -1.70
N PHE A 125 -2.04 8.35 -0.50
CA PHE A 125 -1.98 9.49 0.38
C PHE A 125 -0.78 9.40 1.33
N LEU A 126 0.12 10.39 1.26
CA LEU A 126 1.22 10.59 2.20
C LEU A 126 0.79 11.66 3.21
N ARG A 127 0.45 11.24 4.42
CA ARG A 127 -0.06 12.16 5.42
C ARG A 127 1.07 12.87 6.16
N ALA A 128 1.07 14.18 6.09
CA ALA A 128 1.94 15.03 6.91
C ALA A 128 1.38 15.18 8.32
N THR A 129 2.21 14.92 9.34
CA THR A 129 1.80 14.99 10.76
C THR A 129 2.66 15.94 11.60
N TRP A 130 3.41 16.82 10.98
CA TRP A 130 4.27 17.79 11.73
C TRP A 130 3.50 18.86 12.52
N TRP A 131 2.19 19.02 12.27
CA TRP A 131 1.29 19.90 13.02
C TRP A 131 0.17 19.16 13.74
N ALA A 132 0.03 17.88 13.54
CA ALA A 132 -1.09 17.11 14.06
C ALA A 132 -0.62 15.84 14.75
N ASP A 133 -1.41 15.35 15.70
CA ASP A 133 -1.17 14.04 16.29
C ASP A 133 -1.28 12.93 15.25
N LYS A 134 -0.53 11.86 15.48
CA LYS A 134 -0.66 10.64 14.70
C LYS A 134 -2.10 10.13 14.72
N THR A 135 -2.53 9.55 13.62
CA THR A 135 -3.84 8.94 13.49
C THR A 135 -3.71 7.51 12.97
N ASP A 136 -4.76 6.73 13.05
CA ASP A 136 -4.78 5.35 12.55
C ASP A 136 -4.88 5.24 11.02
N TYR A 137 -4.53 6.28 10.29
CA TYR A 137 -4.89 6.39 8.88
C TYR A 137 -3.82 5.85 7.92
N GLY A 138 -2.86 5.15 8.16
CA GLY A 138 -1.96 4.62 7.13
C GLY A 138 -0.61 5.33 7.08
N PHE A 139 -0.16 5.78 5.89
CA PHE A 139 1.15 6.42 5.78
C PHE A 139 1.20 7.79 6.43
N GLU A 140 1.94 7.89 7.50
CA GLU A 140 2.14 9.12 8.27
C GLU A 140 3.63 9.49 8.33
N PHE A 141 3.92 10.75 8.06
CA PHE A 141 5.26 11.28 7.95
C PHE A 141 5.41 12.51 8.85
N SER A 142 6.35 12.47 9.78
CA SER A 142 6.56 13.53 10.75
C SER A 142 7.38 14.71 10.20
N THR A 143 8.09 14.51 9.09
CA THR A 143 8.88 15.58 8.44
C THR A 143 8.79 15.49 6.90
N PRO A 144 8.99 16.62 6.20
CA PRO A 144 9.14 16.62 4.74
C PRO A 144 10.29 15.73 4.24
N LYS A 145 11.35 15.59 5.05
CA LYS A 145 12.49 14.71 4.76
C LYS A 145 12.09 13.24 4.73
N ASP A 146 11.18 12.81 5.61
CA ASP A 146 10.72 11.43 5.63
C ASP A 146 9.87 11.11 4.39
N ILE A 147 9.10 12.07 3.90
CA ILE A 147 8.41 11.95 2.61
C ILE A 147 9.41 11.78 1.45
N ALA A 148 10.47 12.60 1.41
CA ALA A 148 11.51 12.46 0.39
C ALA A 148 12.19 11.09 0.43
N ARG A 149 12.50 10.60 1.64
CA ARG A 149 13.07 9.25 1.84
C ARG A 149 12.13 8.15 1.37
N PHE A 150 10.84 8.25 1.71
CA PHE A 150 9.85 7.29 1.24
C PHE A 150 9.78 7.27 -0.29
N ILE A 151 9.72 8.42 -0.92
CA ILE A 151 9.69 8.51 -2.38
C ILE A 151 10.96 7.91 -2.99
N ASP A 152 12.13 8.25 -2.48
CA ASP A 152 13.41 7.74 -2.98
C ASP A 152 13.52 6.22 -2.82
N THR A 153 13.08 5.69 -1.69
CA THR A 153 13.20 4.27 -1.38
C THR A 153 12.15 3.41 -2.10
N PHE A 154 10.91 3.88 -2.19
CA PHE A 154 9.79 3.02 -2.61
C PHE A 154 9.13 3.44 -3.93
N CYS A 155 9.17 4.72 -4.32
CA CYS A 155 8.44 5.21 -5.48
C CYS A 155 9.30 5.30 -6.75
N LEU A 156 10.63 5.36 -6.60
CA LEU A 156 11.58 5.47 -7.71
C LEU A 156 12.22 4.13 -8.10
N ARG A 157 11.76 3.03 -7.52
CA ARG A 157 12.27 1.70 -7.84
C ARG A 157 11.99 1.33 -9.30
N GLU A 158 12.97 0.72 -9.94
CA GLU A 158 12.84 0.23 -11.31
C GLU A 158 11.88 -0.96 -11.38
N HIS A 159 12.00 -1.89 -10.43
CA HIS A 159 11.16 -3.07 -10.32
C HIS A 159 10.32 -3.03 -9.04
N LEU A 160 9.02 -3.27 -9.16
CA LEU A 160 8.09 -3.31 -8.02
C LEU A 160 8.08 -4.68 -7.37
N TRP A 161 8.28 -5.73 -8.15
CA TRP A 161 8.24 -7.12 -7.75
C TRP A 161 9.52 -7.82 -8.16
N CYS A 162 10.05 -8.70 -7.33
CA CYS A 162 11.18 -9.55 -7.69
C CYS A 162 10.75 -10.79 -8.47
N HIS A 163 9.49 -11.17 -8.32
CA HIS A 163 8.91 -12.33 -8.98
C HIS A 163 7.47 -12.08 -9.32
N GLU A 164 7.09 -12.36 -10.56
CA GLU A 164 5.74 -12.20 -11.08
C GLU A 164 5.38 -13.42 -11.91
N ILE A 165 4.19 -13.99 -11.68
CA ILE A 165 3.64 -15.07 -12.50
C ILE A 165 2.23 -14.68 -12.93
N HIS A 166 1.99 -14.77 -14.23
CA HIS A 166 0.68 -14.57 -14.83
C HIS A 166 0.39 -15.78 -15.71
N ASP A 167 -0.42 -16.69 -15.19
CA ASP A 167 -0.85 -17.88 -15.92
C ASP A 167 -2.35 -18.10 -15.76
N GLY A 168 -3.11 -17.76 -16.78
CA GLY A 168 -4.57 -17.77 -16.74
C GLY A 168 -5.13 -16.97 -15.57
N ASP A 169 -5.82 -17.66 -14.66
CA ASP A 169 -6.35 -17.05 -13.42
C ASP A 169 -5.37 -17.07 -12.24
N PHE A 170 -4.14 -17.57 -12.44
CA PHE A 170 -3.11 -17.57 -11.43
C PHE A 170 -2.25 -16.30 -11.55
N ASN A 171 -2.42 -15.39 -10.59
CA ASN A 171 -1.62 -14.17 -10.48
C ASN A 171 -0.87 -14.17 -9.16
N PHE A 172 0.45 -14.24 -9.21
CA PHE A 172 1.32 -14.27 -8.04
C PHE A 172 2.44 -13.23 -8.15
N TYR A 173 2.72 -12.57 -7.04
CA TYR A 173 3.75 -11.55 -6.92
C TYR A 173 4.56 -11.75 -5.64
N ALA A 174 5.85 -11.42 -5.67
CA ALA A 174 6.69 -11.38 -4.48
C ALA A 174 7.58 -10.14 -4.44
N LEU A 175 7.75 -9.56 -3.24
CA LEU A 175 8.53 -8.32 -3.07
C LEU A 175 10.04 -8.56 -3.18
N ALA A 176 10.54 -9.65 -2.59
CA ALA A 176 11.96 -9.92 -2.54
C ALA A 176 12.28 -11.42 -2.61
N PRO A 177 13.47 -11.80 -3.11
CA PRO A 177 13.93 -13.18 -3.07
C PRO A 177 14.31 -13.56 -1.62
N PHE A 178 14.20 -14.83 -1.29
CA PHE A 178 14.55 -15.38 0.02
C PHE A 178 15.57 -16.51 -0.09
N SER A 179 16.65 -16.42 0.68
CA SER A 179 17.59 -17.51 0.88
C SER A 179 18.33 -17.34 2.19
N THR A 180 18.40 -18.41 2.98
CA THR A 180 19.26 -18.50 4.14
C THR A 180 20.59 -19.21 3.85
N MET A 181 20.80 -19.65 2.60
CA MET A 181 21.97 -20.42 2.16
C MET A 181 22.94 -19.58 1.34
N LYS A 182 22.46 -18.53 0.68
CA LYS A 182 23.29 -17.64 -0.12
C LYS A 182 23.60 -16.37 0.66
N GLU A 183 24.87 -16.10 0.88
CA GLU A 183 25.37 -15.00 1.72
C GLU A 183 24.81 -13.65 1.28
N GLU A 184 24.73 -13.39 -0.02
CA GLU A 184 24.20 -12.16 -0.60
C GLU A 184 22.75 -11.84 -0.23
N TYR A 185 21.95 -12.86 0.17
CA TYR A 185 20.54 -12.68 0.53
C TYR A 185 20.28 -12.83 2.04
N THR A 186 21.25 -13.31 2.81
CA THR A 186 21.02 -13.72 4.20
C THR A 186 20.53 -12.57 5.06
N LEU A 187 21.20 -11.42 5.03
CA LEU A 187 20.89 -10.30 5.91
C LEU A 187 19.45 -9.81 5.75
N TYR A 188 19.03 -9.46 4.54
CA TYR A 188 17.67 -8.96 4.35
C TYR A 188 16.60 -10.07 4.44
N SER A 189 16.96 -11.32 4.11
CA SER A 189 16.05 -12.46 4.30
C SER A 189 15.75 -12.72 5.76
N GLU A 190 16.74 -12.58 6.63
CA GLU A 190 16.58 -12.70 8.08
C GLU A 190 15.75 -11.53 8.62
N ASP A 191 16.03 -10.29 8.21
CA ASP A 191 15.24 -9.11 8.59
C ASP A 191 13.78 -9.25 8.17
N ALA A 192 13.52 -9.57 6.91
CA ALA A 192 12.17 -9.74 6.39
C ALA A 192 11.41 -10.86 7.10
N ARG A 193 12.10 -11.98 7.40
CA ARG A 193 11.51 -13.09 8.14
C ARG A 193 11.21 -12.70 9.59
N ALA A 194 12.12 -11.98 10.24
CA ALA A 194 11.94 -11.49 11.61
C ALA A 194 10.77 -10.48 11.66
N ALA A 195 10.71 -9.58 10.70
CA ALA A 195 9.61 -8.61 10.56
C ALA A 195 8.26 -9.32 10.36
N ALA A 196 8.15 -10.24 9.39
CA ALA A 196 6.90 -10.91 9.08
C ALA A 196 6.38 -11.83 10.20
N LYS A 197 7.30 -12.47 10.95
CA LYS A 197 6.91 -13.46 11.97
C LYS A 197 6.85 -12.93 13.39
N HIS A 198 7.63 -11.91 13.69
CA HIS A 198 7.85 -11.47 15.08
C HIS A 198 7.72 -9.96 15.26
N GLY A 199 7.54 -9.18 14.19
CA GLY A 199 7.52 -7.72 14.25
C GLY A 199 8.86 -7.12 14.68
N LEU A 200 9.96 -7.85 14.45
CA LEU A 200 11.32 -7.41 14.74
C LEU A 200 12.00 -6.89 13.47
N GLY A 201 13.12 -6.18 13.63
CA GLY A 201 13.78 -5.57 12.49
C GLY A 201 13.01 -4.36 11.95
N HIS A 202 12.66 -4.37 10.66
CA HIS A 202 12.07 -3.22 9.97
C HIS A 202 10.69 -3.52 9.36
N PRO A 203 9.65 -3.83 10.17
CA PRO A 203 8.31 -4.16 9.64
C PRO A 203 7.69 -3.02 8.83
N GLU A 204 7.96 -1.74 9.17
CA GLU A 204 7.47 -0.58 8.43
C GLU A 204 8.06 -0.49 7.02
N PHE A 205 9.32 -0.93 6.84
CA PHE A 205 9.95 -1.00 5.52
C PHE A 205 9.17 -1.98 4.62
N TRP A 206 8.89 -3.17 5.10
CA TRP A 206 8.18 -4.20 4.33
C TRP A 206 6.73 -3.82 4.06
N THR A 207 6.07 -3.19 5.02
CA THR A 207 4.72 -2.62 4.84
C THR A 207 4.72 -1.56 3.76
N SER A 208 5.66 -0.62 3.81
CA SER A 208 5.80 0.45 2.81
C SER A 208 6.12 -0.11 1.42
N ALA A 209 7.00 -1.12 1.34
CA ALA A 209 7.32 -1.81 0.09
C ALA A 209 6.09 -2.49 -0.51
N LEU A 210 5.31 -3.19 0.31
CA LEU A 210 4.08 -3.86 -0.12
C LEU A 210 3.06 -2.86 -0.68
N ILE A 211 2.73 -1.83 0.08
CA ILE A 211 1.69 -0.88 -0.28
C ILE A 211 2.08 -0.08 -1.52
N SER A 212 3.33 0.38 -1.61
CA SER A 212 3.82 1.08 -2.80
C SER A 212 3.81 0.17 -4.04
N SER A 213 4.20 -1.11 -3.91
CA SER A 213 4.16 -2.06 -5.02
C SER A 213 2.74 -2.33 -5.51
N LEU A 214 1.79 -2.56 -4.60
CA LEU A 214 0.37 -2.74 -4.92
C LEU A 214 -0.24 -1.50 -5.57
N TYR A 215 0.20 -0.31 -5.16
CA TYR A 215 -0.26 0.94 -5.73
C TYR A 215 0.27 1.17 -7.15
N PHE A 216 1.59 1.19 -7.31
CA PHE A 216 2.24 1.50 -8.58
C PHE A 216 2.04 0.43 -9.65
N SER A 217 1.76 -0.83 -9.27
CA SER A 217 1.36 -1.87 -10.21
C SER A 217 -0.12 -1.79 -10.63
N GLY A 218 -0.92 -0.94 -9.98
CA GLY A 218 -2.36 -0.84 -10.24
C GLY A 218 -3.20 -1.97 -9.64
N ILE A 219 -2.60 -2.92 -8.92
CA ILE A 219 -3.31 -4.05 -8.30
C ILE A 219 -4.40 -3.56 -7.35
N HIS A 220 -4.16 -2.46 -6.62
CA HIS A 220 -5.17 -1.86 -5.73
C HIS A 220 -6.51 -1.56 -6.39
N LYS A 221 -6.55 -1.30 -7.69
CA LYS A 221 -7.79 -1.06 -8.43
C LYS A 221 -8.60 -2.33 -8.71
N MET A 222 -7.92 -3.47 -8.79
CA MET A 222 -8.53 -4.73 -9.19
C MET A 222 -9.19 -5.48 -8.03
N ILE A 223 -8.84 -5.18 -6.79
CA ILE A 223 -9.25 -5.94 -5.59
C ILE A 223 -10.42 -5.30 -4.86
N ASN A 224 -11.24 -6.14 -4.25
CA ASN A 224 -12.37 -5.76 -3.40
C ASN A 224 -12.08 -6.07 -1.92
N TYR A 225 -11.45 -7.20 -1.66
CA TYR A 225 -11.18 -7.72 -0.34
C TYR A 225 -9.72 -8.05 -0.18
N VAL A 226 -9.23 -7.92 1.04
CA VAL A 226 -7.86 -8.30 1.40
C VAL A 226 -7.89 -9.26 2.57
N SER A 227 -7.01 -10.25 2.57
CA SER A 227 -6.89 -11.24 3.64
C SER A 227 -5.47 -11.76 3.76
N VAL A 228 -5.16 -12.38 4.88
CA VAL A 228 -3.86 -13.00 5.15
C VAL A 228 -4.03 -14.51 5.22
N TYR A 229 -3.07 -15.26 4.69
CA TYR A 229 -3.04 -16.71 4.83
C TYR A 229 -2.80 -17.10 6.31
N PRO A 230 -3.58 -18.04 6.87
CA PRO A 230 -3.41 -18.43 8.25
C PRO A 230 -2.08 -19.12 8.49
N GLY A 231 -1.46 -18.88 9.65
CA GLY A 231 -0.24 -19.55 10.09
C GLY A 231 -0.38 -21.08 10.16
N HIS A 232 0.67 -21.79 10.56
CA HIS A 232 0.65 -23.26 10.65
C HIS A 232 -0.14 -23.82 11.84
N LYS A 233 -0.39 -23.01 12.86
CA LYS A 233 -1.20 -23.38 14.04
C LYS A 233 -2.68 -23.18 13.71
N GLN A 234 -3.53 -23.94 14.40
CA GLN A 234 -4.98 -23.73 14.35
C GLN A 234 -5.34 -22.29 14.68
N GLY A 235 -6.29 -21.71 13.93
CA GLY A 235 -6.72 -20.31 14.03
C GLY A 235 -6.62 -19.58 12.71
N TYR A 236 -6.43 -18.28 12.77
CA TYR A 236 -6.31 -17.40 11.59
C TYR A 236 -5.31 -16.28 11.86
N GLY A 237 -4.94 -15.60 10.77
CA GLY A 237 -4.13 -14.39 10.81
C GLY A 237 -2.64 -14.58 11.10
N ASN A 238 -1.96 -13.46 10.98
CA ASN A 238 -0.59 -13.22 11.40
C ASN A 238 -0.54 -11.73 11.75
N ASN A 239 -0.40 -11.37 13.01
CA ASN A 239 -0.57 -10.02 13.51
C ASN A 239 0.18 -8.95 12.72
N ILE A 240 1.40 -9.24 12.26
CA ILE A 240 2.22 -8.28 11.51
C ILE A 240 1.71 -8.09 10.09
N MET A 241 1.38 -9.20 9.42
CA MET A 241 0.78 -9.14 8.09
C MET A 241 -0.62 -8.53 8.14
N ASP A 242 -1.37 -8.80 9.23
CA ASP A 242 -2.68 -8.22 9.49
C ASP A 242 -2.61 -6.70 9.59
N GLU A 243 -1.62 -6.16 10.29
CA GLU A 243 -1.41 -4.72 10.41
C GLU A 243 -1.08 -4.09 9.06
N ALA A 244 -0.10 -4.64 8.33
CA ALA A 244 0.31 -4.15 7.02
C ALA A 244 -0.86 -4.08 6.03
N ILE A 245 -1.69 -5.13 5.99
CA ILE A 245 -2.79 -5.20 5.04
C ILE A 245 -4.01 -4.41 5.51
N SER A 246 -4.18 -4.21 6.80
CA SER A 246 -5.19 -3.31 7.36
C SER A 246 -4.88 -1.86 6.95
N ILE A 247 -3.62 -1.43 7.03
CA ILE A 247 -3.16 -0.12 6.54
C ILE A 247 -3.48 0.03 5.05
N PHE A 248 -3.12 -0.96 4.23
CA PHE A 248 -3.45 -0.96 2.81
C PHE A 248 -4.96 -0.84 2.57
N GLY A 249 -5.77 -1.61 3.31
CA GLY A 249 -7.22 -1.55 3.22
C GLY A 249 -7.77 -0.16 3.51
N LYS A 250 -7.25 0.53 4.53
CA LYS A 250 -7.61 1.92 4.87
C LYS A 250 -7.21 2.89 3.76
N CYS A 251 -5.99 2.77 3.22
CA CYS A 251 -5.50 3.64 2.15
C CYS A 251 -6.38 3.61 0.90
N PHE A 252 -6.97 2.46 0.57
CA PHE A 252 -7.70 2.27 -0.69
C PHE A 252 -9.15 1.82 -0.52
N ARG A 253 -9.72 1.95 0.69
CA ARG A 253 -11.11 1.50 1.01
C ARG A 253 -11.37 0.04 0.62
N LYS A 254 -10.38 -0.81 0.77
CA LYS A 254 -10.56 -2.26 0.56
C LYS A 254 -10.93 -2.91 1.90
N THR A 255 -11.91 -3.79 1.85
CA THR A 255 -12.35 -4.45 3.08
C THR A 255 -11.38 -5.53 3.49
N TYR A 256 -10.77 -5.36 4.67
CA TYR A 256 -9.94 -6.38 5.28
C TYR A 256 -10.80 -7.43 5.99
N ILE A 257 -10.57 -8.69 5.71
CA ILE A 257 -11.24 -9.86 6.30
C ILE A 257 -10.17 -10.76 6.92
N PRO A 258 -9.89 -10.63 8.24
CA PRO A 258 -8.75 -11.29 8.87
C PRO A 258 -8.86 -12.83 8.87
N ASP A 259 -10.07 -13.33 8.96
CA ASP A 259 -10.41 -14.74 9.14
C ASP A 259 -11.13 -15.35 7.93
N LEU A 260 -10.86 -14.85 6.72
CA LEU A 260 -11.47 -15.37 5.50
C LEU A 260 -11.12 -16.84 5.29
N ILE A 261 -9.88 -17.20 5.55
CA ILE A 261 -9.38 -18.59 5.57
C ILE A 261 -9.04 -18.95 7.02
N LEU A 262 -9.60 -20.06 7.48
CA LEU A 262 -9.33 -20.61 8.80
C LEU A 262 -8.45 -21.85 8.69
N ARG A 263 -7.53 -22.02 9.61
CA ARG A 263 -6.84 -23.28 9.85
C ARG A 263 -7.56 -24.05 10.96
N HIS A 264 -8.31 -25.07 10.58
CA HIS A 264 -9.07 -25.87 11.56
C HIS A 264 -8.24 -26.96 12.22
N THR A 265 -7.09 -27.32 11.64
CA THR A 265 -6.16 -28.30 12.20
C THR A 265 -4.72 -27.81 12.00
N THR A 266 -3.91 -27.87 13.06
CA THR A 266 -2.49 -27.50 12.98
C THR A 266 -1.76 -28.30 11.91
N SER A 267 -1.18 -27.63 10.92
CA SER A 267 -0.43 -28.28 9.85
C SER A 267 0.99 -28.65 10.29
N LYS A 268 1.58 -29.66 9.68
CA LYS A 268 3.00 -29.96 9.89
C LYS A 268 3.86 -28.83 9.36
N LYS A 269 4.88 -28.42 10.13
CA LYS A 269 5.84 -27.44 9.64
C LYS A 269 6.63 -28.01 8.48
N SER A 270 6.63 -27.33 7.35
CA SER A 270 7.33 -27.77 6.13
C SER A 270 8.83 -28.00 6.33
N GLN A 271 9.46 -27.23 7.22
CA GLN A 271 10.88 -27.41 7.52
C GLN A 271 11.14 -28.67 8.38
N LYS A 272 10.27 -28.95 9.36
CA LYS A 272 10.38 -30.15 10.20
C LYS A 272 10.18 -31.42 9.37
N ALA A 273 9.17 -31.42 8.50
CA ALA A 273 8.90 -32.57 7.63
C ALA A 273 10.03 -32.81 6.62
N ARG A 274 10.65 -31.75 6.07
CA ARG A 274 11.85 -31.88 5.21
C ARG A 274 13.02 -32.50 5.96
N ASN A 275 13.24 -32.12 7.20
CA ASN A 275 14.30 -32.67 8.04
C ASN A 275 14.02 -34.15 8.40
N GLU A 276 12.74 -34.55 8.43
CA GLU A 276 12.29 -35.93 8.69
C GLU A 276 12.15 -36.76 7.40
N GLY A 277 12.54 -36.21 6.24
CA GLY A 277 12.40 -36.89 4.93
C GLY A 277 10.97 -37.10 4.46
N VAL A 278 9.98 -36.42 5.09
CA VAL A 278 8.57 -36.54 4.74
C VAL A 278 8.23 -35.55 3.63
N ALA A 279 7.77 -36.05 2.49
CA ALA A 279 7.27 -35.21 1.43
C ALA A 279 6.01 -34.47 1.89
N ILE A 280 6.01 -33.15 1.80
CA ILE A 280 4.81 -32.33 1.99
C ILE A 280 4.29 -31.98 0.60
N ASP A 281 3.08 -32.40 0.33
CA ASP A 281 2.31 -32.03 -0.86
C ASP A 281 1.28 -30.92 -0.53
N HIS A 282 0.54 -30.48 -1.53
CA HIS A 282 -0.52 -29.49 -1.38
C HIS A 282 -1.69 -30.02 -0.52
N CYS A 283 -1.93 -31.35 -0.47
CA CYS A 283 -2.99 -31.96 0.31
C CYS A 283 -2.85 -31.68 1.81
N ASN A 284 -1.62 -31.61 2.31
CA ASN A 284 -1.38 -31.26 3.71
C ASN A 284 -1.92 -29.84 4.06
N GLN A 285 -1.82 -28.89 3.13
CA GLN A 285 -2.38 -27.56 3.33
C GLN A 285 -3.90 -27.55 3.10
N LEU A 286 -4.35 -28.15 1.99
CA LEU A 286 -5.77 -28.21 1.60
C LEU A 286 -6.64 -28.86 2.70
N ASN A 287 -6.16 -29.95 3.31
CA ASN A 287 -6.90 -30.70 4.32
C ASN A 287 -6.85 -30.09 5.72
N THR A 288 -6.15 -28.97 5.92
CA THR A 288 -6.01 -28.31 7.24
C THR A 288 -6.60 -26.92 7.29
N ILE A 289 -7.08 -26.41 6.14
CA ILE A 289 -7.73 -25.09 6.05
C ILE A 289 -9.15 -25.22 5.51
N CYS A 290 -9.94 -24.20 5.71
CA CYS A 290 -11.26 -24.03 5.11
C CYS A 290 -11.60 -22.56 4.90
N LEU A 291 -12.56 -22.29 4.01
CA LEU A 291 -13.18 -20.98 3.92
C LEU A 291 -14.09 -20.76 5.12
N ASN A 292 -13.94 -19.64 5.83
CA ASN A 292 -14.81 -19.31 6.96
C ASN A 292 -16.23 -19.05 6.45
N SER A 293 -17.20 -19.77 7.00
CA SER A 293 -18.62 -19.61 6.63
C SER A 293 -19.21 -18.28 7.12
N GLN A 294 -18.67 -17.71 8.18
CA GLN A 294 -19.13 -16.46 8.78
C GLN A 294 -17.95 -15.55 9.17
N PRO A 295 -17.20 -15.03 8.19
CA PRO A 295 -16.02 -14.23 8.47
C PRO A 295 -16.38 -12.88 9.10
N HIS A 296 -15.44 -12.31 9.83
CA HIS A 296 -15.61 -11.00 10.45
C HIS A 296 -15.77 -9.90 9.40
N ARG A 297 -16.81 -9.09 9.60
CA ARG A 297 -17.01 -7.84 8.85
C ARG A 297 -16.26 -6.67 9.51
N ASN A 298 -16.23 -6.67 10.83
CA ASN A 298 -15.49 -5.77 11.69
C ASN A 298 -15.36 -6.44 13.08
N PRO A 299 -14.65 -5.86 14.06
CA PRO A 299 -14.45 -6.50 15.36
C PRO A 299 -15.72 -6.93 16.11
N ARG A 300 -16.89 -6.39 15.75
CA ARG A 300 -18.16 -6.63 16.47
C ARG A 300 -19.20 -7.41 15.69
N THR A 301 -19.02 -7.56 14.36
CA THR A 301 -20.03 -8.18 13.49
C THR A 301 -19.40 -9.13 12.49
N THR A 302 -20.14 -10.16 12.09
CA THR A 302 -19.74 -11.11 11.07
C THR A 302 -20.60 -10.99 9.82
N TYR A 303 -20.12 -11.46 8.70
CA TYR A 303 -20.95 -11.72 7.53
C TYR A 303 -21.77 -12.98 7.75
N LYS A 304 -23.00 -13.03 7.26
CA LYS A 304 -23.83 -14.25 7.27
C LYS A 304 -23.25 -15.36 6.40
N LYS A 305 -22.45 -14.99 5.41
CA LYS A 305 -21.67 -15.86 4.49
C LYS A 305 -20.46 -15.06 3.97
N PRO A 306 -19.40 -15.70 3.47
CA PRO A 306 -18.30 -14.98 2.86
C PRO A 306 -18.80 -14.01 1.77
N PRO A 307 -18.36 -12.76 1.75
CA PRO A 307 -18.84 -11.75 0.78
C PRO A 307 -18.15 -11.95 -0.59
N LEU A 308 -18.00 -13.20 -1.01
CA LEU A 308 -17.32 -13.62 -2.21
C LEU A 308 -18.32 -14.07 -3.28
N GLY A 309 -17.90 -14.04 -4.53
CA GLY A 309 -18.70 -14.45 -5.68
C GLY A 309 -18.14 -13.92 -6.99
N PRO A 310 -18.82 -14.19 -8.12
CA PRO A 310 -18.41 -13.66 -9.43
C PRO A 310 -18.24 -12.14 -9.41
N GLY A 311 -17.21 -11.65 -10.09
CA GLY A 311 -16.88 -10.22 -10.14
C GLY A 311 -16.18 -9.67 -8.88
N LYS A 312 -15.90 -10.51 -7.89
CA LYS A 312 -15.10 -10.14 -6.71
C LYS A 312 -13.67 -10.66 -6.84
N THR A 313 -12.72 -9.87 -6.37
CA THR A 313 -11.30 -10.25 -6.34
C THR A 313 -10.78 -10.10 -4.92
N VAL A 314 -10.09 -11.13 -4.44
CA VAL A 314 -9.42 -11.16 -3.13
C VAL A 314 -7.92 -11.04 -3.33
N LEU A 315 -7.30 -10.11 -2.61
CA LEU A 315 -5.86 -10.12 -2.40
C LEU A 315 -5.54 -11.01 -1.19
N LEU A 316 -4.79 -12.07 -1.39
CA LEU A 316 -4.34 -12.97 -0.32
C LEU A 316 -2.84 -12.84 -0.15
N ILE A 317 -2.40 -12.59 1.09
CA ILE A 317 -1.00 -12.35 1.41
C ILE A 317 -0.45 -13.45 2.33
N ASP A 318 0.81 -13.84 2.11
CA ASP A 318 1.60 -14.72 2.98
C ASP A 318 3.01 -14.17 3.19
N ASP A 319 3.72 -14.63 4.22
CA ASP A 319 5.07 -14.18 4.55
C ASP A 319 6.11 -14.69 3.54
N ILE A 320 6.23 -16.01 3.39
CA ILE A 320 7.26 -16.66 2.55
C ILE A 320 6.64 -17.74 1.67
N THR A 321 6.81 -17.60 0.38
CA THR A 321 6.39 -18.62 -0.59
C THR A 321 7.59 -19.43 -1.06
N THR A 322 7.51 -20.76 -0.94
CA THR A 322 8.51 -21.70 -1.50
C THR A 322 7.96 -22.31 -2.79
N ARG A 323 7.04 -23.25 -2.70
CA ARG A 323 6.40 -23.93 -3.84
C ARG A 323 4.96 -23.49 -4.10
N GLY A 324 4.40 -22.60 -3.26
CA GLY A 324 3.07 -22.05 -3.43
C GLY A 324 1.91 -22.91 -2.93
N TYR A 325 2.16 -24.03 -2.29
CA TYR A 325 1.09 -24.94 -1.83
C TYR A 325 0.07 -24.30 -0.90
N SER A 326 0.51 -23.37 -0.02
CA SER A 326 -0.38 -22.61 0.85
C SER A 326 -1.36 -21.79 0.04
N PHE A 327 -0.83 -21.03 -0.92
CA PHE A 327 -1.62 -20.18 -1.79
C PHE A 327 -2.58 -20.97 -2.67
N GLU A 328 -2.10 -22.07 -3.26
CA GLU A 328 -2.92 -22.90 -4.11
C GLU A 328 -4.11 -23.50 -3.35
N SER A 329 -3.86 -23.97 -2.13
CA SER A 329 -4.92 -24.51 -1.27
C SER A 329 -5.99 -23.45 -0.92
N ALA A 330 -5.57 -22.23 -0.57
CA ALA A 330 -6.51 -21.15 -0.27
C ALA A 330 -7.25 -20.68 -1.54
N ARG A 331 -6.53 -20.57 -2.68
CA ARG A 331 -7.11 -20.23 -3.97
C ARG A 331 -8.23 -21.19 -4.35
N ALA A 332 -8.00 -22.50 -4.20
CA ALA A 332 -9.00 -23.52 -4.50
C ALA A 332 -10.32 -23.30 -3.72
N TYR A 333 -10.24 -22.92 -2.44
CA TYR A 333 -11.43 -22.59 -1.64
C TYR A 333 -12.12 -21.30 -2.09
N ILE A 334 -11.36 -20.24 -2.37
CA ILE A 334 -11.92 -18.94 -2.75
C ILE A 334 -12.55 -19.03 -4.14
N GLN A 335 -11.90 -19.66 -5.12
CA GLN A 335 -12.40 -19.77 -6.49
C GLN A 335 -13.68 -20.60 -6.61
N ARG A 336 -13.93 -21.55 -5.71
CA ARG A 336 -15.23 -22.27 -5.64
C ARG A 336 -16.42 -21.35 -5.41
N THR A 337 -16.19 -20.14 -4.91
CA THR A 337 -17.24 -19.11 -4.78
C THR A 337 -17.46 -18.30 -6.06
N GLY A 338 -16.64 -18.48 -7.09
CA GLY A 338 -16.61 -17.67 -8.31
C GLY A 338 -15.77 -16.39 -8.18
N ALA A 339 -15.13 -16.14 -7.05
CA ALA A 339 -14.23 -14.99 -6.86
C ALA A 339 -12.84 -15.25 -7.45
N LYS A 340 -12.20 -14.19 -7.94
CA LYS A 340 -10.79 -14.21 -8.37
C LYS A 340 -9.85 -14.01 -7.17
N VAL A 341 -8.61 -14.48 -7.31
CA VAL A 341 -7.57 -14.32 -6.27
C VAL A 341 -6.31 -13.76 -6.88
N ILE A 342 -5.75 -12.76 -6.21
CA ILE A 342 -4.39 -12.26 -6.45
C ILE A 342 -3.55 -12.65 -5.24
N LEU A 343 -2.42 -13.28 -5.48
CA LEU A 343 -1.55 -13.86 -4.45
C LEU A 343 -0.29 -12.99 -4.32
N VAL A 344 0.05 -12.59 -3.10
CA VAL A 344 1.25 -11.79 -2.83
C VAL A 344 2.00 -12.39 -1.65
N SER A 345 3.31 -12.55 -1.80
CA SER A 345 4.20 -12.83 -0.65
C SER A 345 5.24 -11.74 -0.47
N TRP A 346 5.68 -11.55 0.76
CA TRP A 346 6.83 -10.68 1.00
C TRP A 346 8.08 -11.29 0.38
N LEU A 347 8.25 -12.59 0.54
CA LEU A 347 9.44 -13.30 0.12
C LEU A 347 9.12 -14.51 -0.75
N LYS A 348 9.94 -14.74 -1.77
CA LYS A 348 9.93 -15.96 -2.60
C LYS A 348 11.27 -16.68 -2.49
N THR A 349 11.24 -17.93 -2.05
CA THR A 349 12.45 -18.76 -1.98
C THR A 349 13.07 -18.93 -3.37
N ILE A 350 14.35 -18.59 -3.50
CA ILE A 350 15.11 -18.79 -4.73
C ILE A 350 15.33 -20.28 -5.04
N ASN A 351 15.62 -20.59 -6.30
CA ASN A 351 15.87 -21.95 -6.78
C ASN A 351 14.70 -22.93 -6.50
N THR A 352 13.49 -22.41 -6.37
CA THR A 352 12.28 -23.21 -6.28
C THR A 352 11.22 -22.65 -7.21
N GLU A 353 10.59 -23.51 -7.99
CA GLU A 353 9.46 -23.09 -8.82
C GLU A 353 8.18 -23.06 -7.99
N VAL A 354 7.28 -22.12 -8.32
CA VAL A 354 5.91 -22.17 -7.84
C VAL A 354 5.19 -23.26 -8.64
N MET A 355 4.69 -24.26 -7.94
CA MET A 355 3.95 -25.34 -8.60
C MET A 355 2.59 -24.78 -9.04
N LEU A 356 2.42 -24.66 -10.33
CA LEU A 356 1.13 -24.37 -10.92
C LEU A 356 0.29 -25.66 -10.90
N PRO A 357 -0.99 -25.58 -10.54
CA PRO A 357 -1.83 -26.75 -10.54
C PRO A 357 -2.04 -27.22 -11.98
N THR A 358 -1.75 -28.48 -12.20
CA THR A 358 -2.20 -29.21 -13.38
C THR A 358 -3.57 -29.82 -13.02
N TYR A 359 -4.64 -29.15 -13.41
CA TYR A 359 -6.00 -29.70 -13.32
C TYR A 359 -6.46 -30.17 -14.68
#